data_804375c27db32d2f9d61512df9e666fd
#
_entry.id   804375c27db32d2f9d61512df9e666fd
#
_cell.length_a   1.000
_cell.length_b   1.000
_cell.length_c   1.000
_cell.angle_alpha   90.00
_cell.angle_beta   90.00
_cell.angle_gamma   90.00
#
_symmetry.space_group_name_H-M   'P 1'
#
loop_
_entity.id
_entity.type
_entity.pdbx_description
1 polymer ?
#
loop_
_entity_poly.entity_id
_entity_poly.type
_entity_poly.pdbx_seq_one_letter_code
_entity_poly.pdbx_strand_id
1 'polypeptide(L)'
;IPFCQRLCHYCGCNSYAAPKPEIIDRYVAALHKEIDLILPLLDKKRKVSQIHYGGGTPTFLPAFELKELNAHVSDTFELIENPEKAIECHPGWMTGQDWEKLATAGFNRFSIGIQDFNKQVLQTVHRQVPLLQPEEIVTILRSCGVRINMDFLYGLPHQTEASFAETIEKAVSLKPDRLVTFSYAHVPWAFPRQKVLEKTGLPSGDEKSRMFEAARKILCEADYQPIGLDHFVRKDDELYTALLNGQLHRNFQGYCTRRTTGQVYAFGVTGISQLGTAYAQNTKDIMEYIEKVEAGILPVAKGYLLSREEQITREAIEMLMCNYRIDWNELSEQLSVPARSIKQATAYDEACLREFAEDGLVEFDENQIRMTPEGRLFVRNVAASLDKLMLGTNKSFSKPV
;
A
#
# COMPACT_ATOMS: atom_id res chain seq x y z
N ILE A 1 9.33 3.51 -9.42
CA ILE A 1 10.30 2.91 -10.38
C ILE A 1 9.62 1.74 -11.08
N PRO A 2 9.32 1.80 -12.42
CA PRO A 2 8.46 0.82 -13.08
C PRO A 2 9.21 -0.41 -13.62
N PHE A 3 10.47 -0.59 -13.30
CA PHE A 3 11.30 -1.62 -13.88
C PHE A 3 11.31 -2.90 -13.05
N CYS A 4 11.35 -4.06 -13.75
CA CYS A 4 11.50 -5.39 -13.16
C CYS A 4 12.47 -6.22 -14.00
N GLN A 5 13.25 -7.11 -13.35
CA GLN A 5 14.03 -8.11 -14.06
C GLN A 5 13.12 -9.14 -14.78
N ARG A 6 11.98 -9.43 -14.12
CA ARG A 6 11.00 -10.42 -14.58
C ARG A 6 9.60 -10.00 -14.13
N LEU A 7 8.60 -10.24 -14.97
CA LEU A 7 7.20 -9.98 -14.61
C LEU A 7 6.57 -11.21 -13.96
N CYS A 8 6.11 -11.08 -12.73
CA CYS A 8 5.35 -12.11 -12.04
C CYS A 8 3.94 -12.21 -12.62
N HIS A 9 3.40 -13.44 -12.74
CA HIS A 9 2.10 -13.66 -13.36
C HIS A 9 0.94 -13.08 -12.55
N TYR A 10 1.06 -13.00 -11.23
CA TYR A 10 0.02 -12.42 -10.35
C TYR A 10 -0.03 -10.89 -10.37
N CYS A 11 1.07 -10.23 -10.77
CA CYS A 11 1.27 -8.82 -10.51
C CYS A 11 0.34 -7.91 -11.34
N GLY A 12 -0.31 -6.97 -10.67
CA GLY A 12 -1.14 -5.91 -11.26
C GLY A 12 -0.43 -4.56 -11.41
N CYS A 13 0.87 -4.47 -11.11
CA CYS A 13 1.61 -3.22 -11.27
C CYS A 13 1.88 -2.90 -12.74
N ASN A 14 1.93 -1.60 -13.06
CA ASN A 14 2.41 -1.12 -14.35
C ASN A 14 3.94 -1.21 -14.36
N SER A 15 4.47 -2.32 -14.87
CA SER A 15 5.89 -2.61 -14.83
C SER A 15 6.42 -3.10 -16.18
N TYR A 16 7.68 -2.76 -16.44
CA TYR A 16 8.39 -3.03 -17.69
C TYR A 16 9.55 -3.98 -17.40
N ALA A 17 9.58 -5.14 -18.10
CA ALA A 17 10.66 -6.09 -17.96
C ALA A 17 11.85 -5.71 -18.82
N ALA A 18 13.04 -5.75 -18.22
CA ALA A 18 14.34 -5.61 -18.89
C ALA A 18 14.37 -4.51 -19.96
N PRO A 19 14.04 -3.24 -19.61
CA PRO A 19 14.10 -2.14 -20.56
C PRO A 19 15.54 -1.91 -21.04
N LYS A 20 15.68 -1.23 -22.18
CA LYS A 20 17.00 -0.83 -22.68
C LYS A 20 17.66 0.18 -21.71
N PRO A 21 18.98 0.13 -21.49
CA PRO A 21 19.69 1.04 -20.59
C PRO A 21 19.36 2.51 -20.86
N GLU A 22 19.29 2.93 -22.14
CA GLU A 22 18.99 4.31 -22.51
C GLU A 22 17.61 4.79 -22.05
N ILE A 23 16.63 3.87 -21.93
CA ILE A 23 15.30 4.18 -21.41
C ILE A 23 15.37 4.36 -19.89
N ILE A 24 16.18 3.55 -19.20
CA ILE A 24 16.37 3.66 -17.76
C ILE A 24 17.01 5.01 -17.43
N ASP A 25 18.10 5.37 -18.08
CA ASP A 25 18.83 6.61 -17.86
C ASP A 25 17.92 7.83 -18.10
N ARG A 26 17.20 7.84 -19.22
CA ARG A 26 16.24 8.92 -19.52
C ARG A 26 15.10 8.97 -18.50
N TYR A 27 14.61 7.83 -18.05
CA TYR A 27 13.54 7.78 -17.04
C TYR A 27 14.00 8.34 -15.69
N VAL A 28 15.21 7.98 -15.23
CA VAL A 28 15.78 8.50 -13.98
C VAL A 28 16.00 10.02 -14.08
N ALA A 29 16.55 10.49 -15.20
CA ALA A 29 16.71 11.93 -15.45
C ALA A 29 15.36 12.67 -15.50
N ALA A 30 14.35 12.07 -16.12
CA ALA A 30 13.00 12.61 -16.13
C ALA A 30 12.39 12.64 -14.72
N LEU A 31 12.61 11.61 -13.88
CA LEU A 31 12.11 11.59 -12.52
C LEU A 31 12.69 12.74 -11.67
N HIS A 32 13.99 13.03 -11.78
CA HIS A 32 14.61 14.20 -11.16
C HIS A 32 13.98 15.51 -11.67
N LYS A 33 13.78 15.62 -12.97
CA LYS A 33 13.18 16.81 -13.58
C LYS A 33 11.70 17.00 -13.19
N GLU A 34 10.93 15.93 -13.03
CA GLU A 34 9.54 16.02 -12.56
C GLU A 34 9.46 16.61 -11.15
N ILE A 35 10.37 16.19 -10.24
CA ILE A 35 10.47 16.75 -8.90
C ILE A 35 10.68 18.26 -8.95
N ASP A 36 11.62 18.73 -9.81
CA ASP A 36 11.89 20.15 -9.98
C ASP A 36 10.70 20.91 -10.60
N LEU A 37 10.00 20.30 -11.54
CA LEU A 37 8.81 20.91 -12.20
C LEU A 37 7.62 21.09 -11.25
N ILE A 38 7.42 20.20 -10.30
CA ILE A 38 6.31 20.29 -9.37
C ILE A 38 6.56 21.28 -8.23
N LEU A 39 7.83 21.47 -7.85
CA LEU A 39 8.23 22.26 -6.69
C LEU A 39 7.65 23.69 -6.66
N PRO A 40 7.60 24.47 -7.77
CA PRO A 40 6.99 25.79 -7.78
C PRO A 40 5.49 25.82 -7.52
N LEU A 41 4.81 24.66 -7.68
CA LEU A 41 3.37 24.50 -7.49
C LEU A 41 3.00 24.09 -6.07
N LEU A 42 3.98 23.71 -5.26
CA LEU A 42 3.77 23.23 -3.90
C LEU A 42 3.94 24.33 -2.87
N ASP A 43 3.22 24.20 -1.76
CA ASP A 43 3.42 25.06 -0.60
C ASP A 43 4.74 24.67 0.10
N LYS A 44 5.73 25.56 0.01
CA LYS A 44 7.06 25.35 0.58
C LYS A 44 7.08 25.20 2.11
N LYS A 45 6.00 25.58 2.80
CA LYS A 45 5.90 25.44 4.26
C LYS A 45 5.48 24.04 4.70
N ARG A 46 5.07 23.19 3.76
CA ARG A 46 4.65 21.83 4.06
C ARG A 46 5.83 20.92 4.25
N LYS A 47 5.84 20.21 5.39
CA LYS A 47 6.88 19.23 5.69
C LYS A 47 6.47 17.84 5.20
N VAL A 48 7.45 17.08 4.75
CA VAL A 48 7.29 15.70 4.32
C VAL A 48 7.57 14.76 5.49
N SER A 49 6.63 13.88 5.79
CA SER A 49 6.76 12.89 6.86
C SER A 49 7.20 11.51 6.36
N GLN A 50 6.92 11.21 5.09
CA GLN A 50 7.23 9.92 4.49
C GLN A 50 7.68 10.08 3.04
N ILE A 51 8.66 9.28 2.65
CA ILE A 51 9.11 9.08 1.27
C ILE A 51 9.03 7.58 1.00
N HIS A 52 8.32 7.19 -0.06
CA HIS A 52 8.14 5.79 -0.41
C HIS A 52 8.57 5.53 -1.86
N TYR A 53 9.44 4.57 -2.04
CA TYR A 53 9.87 4.09 -3.35
C TYR A 53 9.21 2.75 -3.65
N GLY A 54 8.35 2.73 -4.67
CA GLY A 54 7.57 1.54 -5.05
C GLY A 54 7.38 1.42 -6.56
N GLY A 55 6.44 0.58 -6.95
CA GLY A 55 5.99 0.41 -8.33
C GLY A 55 6.26 -0.96 -8.92
N GLY A 56 7.22 -1.11 -9.83
CA GLY A 56 7.69 -2.40 -10.32
C GLY A 56 8.64 -3.03 -9.32
N THR A 57 9.89 -2.59 -9.34
CA THR A 57 10.92 -2.99 -8.37
C THR A 57 11.95 -1.86 -8.26
N PRO A 58 11.87 -1.02 -7.22
CA PRO A 58 12.83 0.08 -7.05
C PRO A 58 14.29 -0.39 -7.03
N THR A 59 14.56 -1.54 -6.41
CA THR A 59 15.89 -2.16 -6.37
C THR A 59 16.35 -2.76 -7.70
N PHE A 60 15.64 -2.50 -8.79
CA PHE A 60 16.15 -2.67 -10.15
C PHE A 60 17.24 -1.64 -10.46
N LEU A 61 17.11 -0.44 -9.93
CA LEU A 61 18.15 0.58 -10.02
C LEU A 61 19.30 0.27 -9.06
N PRO A 62 20.53 0.58 -9.43
CA PRO A 62 21.67 0.44 -8.54
C PRO A 62 21.56 1.36 -7.33
N ALA A 63 22.14 0.94 -6.20
CA ALA A 63 22.03 1.67 -4.94
C ALA A 63 22.54 3.11 -5.00
N PHE A 64 23.51 3.44 -5.88
CA PHE A 64 24.02 4.80 -6.01
C PHE A 64 22.97 5.73 -6.63
N GLU A 65 22.22 5.31 -7.66
CA GLU A 65 21.14 6.11 -8.27
C GLU A 65 19.99 6.34 -7.28
N LEU A 66 19.63 5.30 -6.52
CA LEU A 66 18.64 5.42 -5.46
C LEU A 66 19.08 6.39 -4.36
N LYS A 67 20.38 6.40 -4.03
CA LYS A 67 20.97 7.36 -3.08
C LYS A 67 20.91 8.78 -3.60
N GLU A 68 21.25 9.01 -4.87
CA GLU A 68 21.19 10.34 -5.51
C GLU A 68 19.75 10.84 -5.56
N LEU A 69 18.80 10.00 -5.96
CA LEU A 69 17.39 10.36 -5.98
C LEU A 69 16.86 10.68 -4.56
N ASN A 70 17.24 9.88 -3.56
CA ASN A 70 16.85 10.12 -2.18
C ASN A 70 17.47 11.40 -1.60
N ALA A 71 18.70 11.72 -1.97
CA ALA A 71 19.34 12.99 -1.64
C ALA A 71 18.59 14.16 -2.29
N HIS A 72 18.32 14.10 -3.60
CA HIS A 72 17.56 15.12 -4.32
C HIS A 72 16.21 15.42 -3.68
N VAL A 73 15.41 14.40 -3.37
CA VAL A 73 14.12 14.59 -2.67
C VAL A 73 14.34 15.24 -1.30
N SER A 74 15.35 14.78 -0.55
CA SER A 74 15.62 15.29 0.80
C SER A 74 16.12 16.73 0.81
N ASP A 75 16.86 17.15 -0.23
CA ASP A 75 17.35 18.50 -0.38
C ASP A 75 16.28 19.46 -0.93
N THR A 76 15.31 18.90 -1.69
CA THR A 76 14.23 19.67 -2.31
C THR A 76 13.09 19.98 -1.35
N PHE A 77 12.74 19.04 -0.46
CA PHE A 77 11.62 19.17 0.46
C PHE A 77 12.05 19.28 1.91
N GLU A 78 11.35 20.13 2.68
CA GLU A 78 11.54 20.19 4.13
C GLU A 78 10.96 18.91 4.76
N LEU A 79 11.79 18.11 5.41
CA LEU A 79 11.39 16.91 6.09
C LEU A 79 11.06 17.20 7.57
N ILE A 80 10.15 16.42 8.16
CA ILE A 80 9.95 16.42 9.61
C ILE A 80 11.17 15.77 10.30
N GLU A 81 11.26 15.91 11.61
CA GLU A 81 12.18 15.11 12.40
C GLU A 81 11.83 13.62 12.28
N ASN A 82 12.80 12.76 11.99
CA ASN A 82 12.66 11.32 11.81
C ASN A 82 11.61 10.92 10.75
N PRO A 83 11.77 11.34 9.48
CA PRO A 83 10.87 10.93 8.40
C PRO A 83 11.03 9.44 8.11
N GLU A 84 9.94 8.76 7.74
CA GLU A 84 10.06 7.40 7.18
C GLU A 84 10.52 7.48 5.73
N LYS A 85 11.59 6.78 5.38
CA LYS A 85 12.09 6.61 4.02
C LYS A 85 12.06 5.12 3.68
N ALA A 86 10.99 4.70 3.00
CA ALA A 86 10.72 3.31 2.71
C ALA A 86 11.04 2.94 1.26
N ILE A 87 11.50 1.72 1.05
CA ILE A 87 11.77 1.17 -0.27
C ILE A 87 11.27 -0.27 -0.40
N GLU A 88 10.57 -0.55 -1.50
CA GLU A 88 10.16 -1.90 -1.89
C GLU A 88 11.32 -2.65 -2.54
N CYS A 89 11.57 -3.88 -2.10
CA CYS A 89 12.70 -4.69 -2.51
C CYS A 89 12.26 -6.06 -3.05
N HIS A 90 12.90 -6.50 -4.14
CA HIS A 90 12.78 -7.86 -4.64
C HIS A 90 14.04 -8.64 -4.30
N PRO A 91 13.97 -9.71 -3.46
CA PRO A 91 15.17 -10.37 -2.94
C PRO A 91 15.85 -11.32 -3.92
N GLY A 92 15.30 -11.54 -5.12
CA GLY A 92 15.74 -12.58 -6.06
C GLY A 92 17.07 -12.32 -6.76
N TRP A 93 17.57 -11.07 -6.73
CA TRP A 93 18.80 -10.70 -7.47
C TRP A 93 19.81 -9.92 -6.62
N MET A 94 19.51 -9.68 -5.36
CA MET A 94 20.35 -8.87 -4.48
C MET A 94 21.35 -9.76 -3.73
N THR A 95 22.64 -9.44 -3.88
CA THR A 95 23.74 -10.02 -3.09
C THR A 95 23.80 -9.37 -1.71
N GLY A 96 24.61 -9.93 -0.80
CA GLY A 96 24.85 -9.32 0.52
C GLY A 96 25.35 -7.87 0.40
N GLN A 97 26.28 -7.62 -0.53
CA GLN A 97 26.79 -6.27 -0.78
C GLN A 97 25.73 -5.30 -1.32
N ASP A 98 24.77 -5.80 -2.12
CA ASP A 98 23.68 -4.92 -2.61
C ASP A 98 22.77 -4.48 -1.46
N TRP A 99 22.46 -5.38 -0.52
CA TRP A 99 21.72 -5.05 0.68
C TRP A 99 22.46 -4.03 1.56
N GLU A 100 23.76 -4.22 1.78
CA GLU A 100 24.59 -3.29 2.55
C GLU A 100 24.66 -1.90 1.90
N LYS A 101 24.91 -1.85 0.57
CA LYS A 101 24.94 -0.60 -0.18
C LYS A 101 23.59 0.11 -0.13
N LEU A 102 22.49 -0.62 -0.27
CA LEU A 102 21.16 -0.05 -0.22
C LEU A 102 20.82 0.49 1.17
N ALA A 103 21.23 -0.22 2.23
CA ALA A 103 21.05 0.25 3.61
C ALA A 103 21.78 1.59 3.88
N THR A 104 22.85 1.88 3.15
CA THR A 104 23.59 3.16 3.23
C THR A 104 23.04 4.25 2.30
N ALA A 105 22.02 3.96 1.48
CA ALA A 105 21.43 4.92 0.56
C ALA A 105 20.40 5.88 1.22
N GLY A 106 20.27 5.82 2.56
CA GLY A 106 19.46 6.75 3.34
C GLY A 106 18.02 6.29 3.57
N PHE A 107 17.70 5.03 3.29
CA PHE A 107 16.42 4.40 3.64
C PHE A 107 16.47 3.87 5.07
N ASN A 108 15.34 3.95 5.77
CA ASN A 108 15.21 3.42 7.14
C ASN A 108 14.13 2.35 7.29
N ARG A 109 13.40 2.02 6.20
CA ARG A 109 12.46 0.91 6.14
C ARG A 109 12.56 0.17 4.80
N PHE A 110 12.66 -1.14 4.88
CA PHE A 110 12.74 -2.04 3.73
C PHE A 110 11.52 -2.94 3.68
N SER A 111 10.72 -2.85 2.60
CA SER A 111 9.60 -3.76 2.34
C SER A 111 10.07 -4.85 1.39
N ILE A 112 10.18 -6.07 1.90
CA ILE A 112 10.73 -7.21 1.16
C ILE A 112 9.58 -8.07 0.66
N GLY A 113 9.36 -8.05 -0.64
CA GLY A 113 8.35 -8.88 -1.27
C GLY A 113 8.75 -10.36 -1.30
N ILE A 114 8.52 -11.08 -0.22
CA ILE A 114 8.75 -12.53 -0.11
C ILE A 114 7.67 -13.30 -0.89
N GLN A 115 6.42 -12.96 -0.68
CA GLN A 115 5.18 -13.55 -1.18
C GLN A 115 4.90 -14.94 -0.62
N ASP A 116 5.85 -15.88 -0.67
CA ASP A 116 5.82 -17.21 -0.12
C ASP A 116 7.26 -17.73 0.05
N PHE A 117 7.47 -18.71 0.93
CA PHE A 117 8.74 -19.44 1.03
C PHE A 117 8.74 -20.73 0.20
N ASN A 118 7.59 -21.21 -0.25
CA ASN A 118 7.47 -22.40 -1.07
C ASN A 118 7.96 -22.12 -2.50
N LYS A 119 9.04 -22.82 -2.88
CA LYS A 119 9.66 -22.67 -4.20
C LYS A 119 8.72 -23.02 -5.36
N GLN A 120 7.84 -24.02 -5.20
CA GLN A 120 6.87 -24.41 -6.22
C GLN A 120 5.85 -23.28 -6.46
N VAL A 121 5.34 -22.66 -5.41
CA VAL A 121 4.44 -21.50 -5.51
C VAL A 121 5.13 -20.38 -6.28
N LEU A 122 6.35 -19.98 -5.87
CA LEU A 122 7.09 -18.89 -6.51
C LEU A 122 7.39 -19.17 -7.98
N GLN A 123 7.83 -20.39 -8.31
CA GLN A 123 8.11 -20.79 -9.69
C GLN A 123 6.85 -20.75 -10.57
N THR A 124 5.72 -21.24 -10.06
CA THR A 124 4.45 -21.25 -10.79
C THR A 124 3.98 -19.84 -11.12
N VAL A 125 4.19 -18.87 -10.23
CA VAL A 125 3.84 -17.48 -10.50
C VAL A 125 4.95 -16.69 -11.19
N HIS A 126 5.97 -17.36 -11.71
CA HIS A 126 7.12 -16.76 -12.42
C HIS A 126 7.90 -15.75 -11.58
N ARG A 127 7.99 -15.99 -10.25
CA ARG A 127 8.76 -15.16 -9.33
C ARG A 127 10.11 -15.82 -9.01
N GLN A 128 11.17 -15.03 -9.10
CA GLN A 128 12.50 -15.47 -8.67
C GLN A 128 12.52 -15.68 -7.16
N VAL A 129 13.01 -16.84 -6.74
CA VAL A 129 13.27 -17.10 -5.31
C VAL A 129 14.34 -16.16 -4.77
N PRO A 130 14.34 -15.82 -3.47
CA PRO A 130 15.41 -15.04 -2.86
C PRO A 130 16.80 -15.62 -3.19
N LEU A 131 17.76 -14.75 -3.51
CA LEU A 131 19.14 -15.14 -3.78
C LEU A 131 19.86 -15.59 -2.50
N LEU A 132 19.65 -14.86 -1.42
CA LEU A 132 20.13 -15.19 -0.07
C LEU A 132 19.01 -15.82 0.74
N GLN A 133 19.37 -16.57 1.79
CA GLN A 133 18.37 -17.01 2.76
C GLN A 133 17.76 -15.80 3.46
N PRO A 134 16.44 -15.81 3.73
CA PRO A 134 15.78 -14.68 4.40
C PRO A 134 16.42 -14.29 5.74
N GLU A 135 16.96 -15.26 6.47
CA GLU A 135 17.69 -15.06 7.72
C GLU A 135 18.95 -14.21 7.54
N GLU A 136 19.68 -14.41 6.44
CA GLU A 136 20.88 -13.63 6.10
C GLU A 136 20.49 -12.19 5.75
N ILE A 137 19.42 -12.00 4.95
CA ILE A 137 18.92 -10.67 4.60
C ILE A 137 18.53 -9.89 5.86
N VAL A 138 17.79 -10.54 6.77
CA VAL A 138 17.38 -9.92 8.04
C VAL A 138 18.60 -9.56 8.89
N THR A 139 19.59 -10.43 8.95
CA THR A 139 20.83 -10.18 9.72
C THR A 139 21.58 -8.96 9.19
N ILE A 140 21.76 -8.86 7.87
CA ILE A 140 22.41 -7.71 7.23
C ILE A 140 21.64 -6.42 7.54
N LEU A 141 20.31 -6.41 7.30
CA LEU A 141 19.51 -5.22 7.50
C LEU A 141 19.46 -4.78 8.98
N ARG A 142 19.35 -5.73 9.91
CA ARG A 142 19.38 -5.43 11.35
C ARG A 142 20.71 -4.84 11.80
N SER A 143 21.84 -5.32 11.25
CA SER A 143 23.16 -4.75 11.56
C SER A 143 23.29 -3.29 11.09
N CYS A 144 22.51 -2.89 10.09
CA CYS A 144 22.42 -1.50 9.60
C CYS A 144 21.39 -0.65 10.36
N GLY A 145 20.67 -1.20 11.34
CA GLY A 145 19.69 -0.47 12.15
C GLY A 145 18.40 -0.08 11.42
N VAL A 146 18.10 -0.71 10.27
CA VAL A 146 16.88 -0.42 9.48
C VAL A 146 15.71 -1.30 9.89
N ARG A 147 14.49 -0.81 9.66
CA ARG A 147 13.25 -1.55 9.92
C ARG A 147 12.89 -2.42 8.72
N ILE A 148 12.29 -3.58 8.99
CA ILE A 148 11.98 -4.61 8.00
C ILE A 148 10.46 -4.85 7.97
N ASN A 149 9.89 -4.71 6.78
CA ASN A 149 8.56 -5.20 6.44
C ASN A 149 8.69 -6.40 5.49
N MET A 150 7.86 -7.41 5.66
CA MET A 150 7.78 -8.57 4.76
C MET A 150 6.38 -8.71 4.19
N ASP A 151 6.30 -8.82 2.87
CA ASP A 151 5.04 -8.93 2.15
C ASP A 151 4.80 -10.38 1.71
N PHE A 152 3.62 -10.89 2.03
CA PHE A 152 3.13 -12.22 1.69
C PHE A 152 1.85 -12.13 0.88
N LEU A 153 1.65 -13.12 -0.01
CA LEU A 153 0.51 -13.17 -0.90
C LEU A 153 -0.16 -14.53 -0.78
N TYR A 154 -1.41 -14.57 -0.32
CA TYR A 154 -2.19 -15.81 -0.25
C TYR A 154 -3.22 -15.92 -1.36
N GLY A 155 -3.65 -17.17 -1.65
CA GLY A 155 -4.55 -17.48 -2.74
C GLY A 155 -3.85 -17.72 -4.08
N LEU A 156 -2.54 -18.00 -4.06
CA LEU A 156 -1.76 -18.42 -5.22
C LEU A 156 -1.92 -19.93 -5.52
N PRO A 157 -1.68 -20.39 -6.75
CA PRO A 157 -1.67 -21.80 -7.06
C PRO A 157 -0.74 -22.58 -6.13
N HIS A 158 -1.12 -23.82 -5.79
CA HIS A 158 -0.42 -24.75 -4.88
C HIS A 158 -0.41 -24.34 -3.40
N GLN A 159 -0.93 -23.18 -3.04
CA GLN A 159 -1.11 -22.86 -1.63
C GLN A 159 -2.32 -23.61 -1.04
N THR A 160 -2.17 -24.03 0.20
CA THR A 160 -3.22 -24.57 1.06
C THR A 160 -3.19 -23.81 2.38
N GLU A 161 -4.22 -23.97 3.23
CA GLU A 161 -4.23 -23.44 4.58
C GLU A 161 -2.95 -23.83 5.34
N ALA A 162 -2.60 -25.13 5.34
CA ALA A 162 -1.42 -25.62 6.05
C ALA A 162 -0.11 -25.05 5.51
N SER A 163 0.08 -25.02 4.17
CA SER A 163 1.34 -24.50 3.60
C SER A 163 1.50 -23.00 3.78
N PHE A 164 0.40 -22.25 3.79
CA PHE A 164 0.47 -20.81 4.06
C PHE A 164 0.69 -20.54 5.56
N ALA A 165 0.12 -21.35 6.46
CA ALA A 165 0.42 -21.31 7.88
C ALA A 165 1.92 -21.52 8.15
N GLU A 166 2.55 -22.54 7.56
CA GLU A 166 4.00 -22.78 7.64
C GLU A 166 4.81 -21.56 7.14
N THR A 167 4.36 -20.92 6.05
CA THR A 167 4.98 -19.69 5.53
C THR A 167 4.92 -18.57 6.57
N ILE A 168 3.79 -18.37 7.23
CA ILE A 168 3.64 -17.32 8.24
C ILE A 168 4.41 -17.64 9.53
N GLU A 169 4.43 -18.90 9.98
CA GLU A 169 5.24 -19.32 11.12
C GLU A 169 6.74 -19.04 10.86
N LYS A 170 7.24 -19.38 9.67
CA LYS A 170 8.60 -19.03 9.26
C LYS A 170 8.81 -17.52 9.24
N ALA A 171 7.88 -16.73 8.74
CA ALA A 171 7.96 -15.28 8.74
C ALA A 171 8.05 -14.70 10.16
N VAL A 172 7.24 -15.21 11.09
CA VAL A 172 7.26 -14.83 12.51
C VAL A 172 8.63 -15.12 13.14
N SER A 173 9.24 -16.27 12.80
CA SER A 173 10.56 -16.64 13.34
C SER A 173 11.68 -15.66 12.95
N LEU A 174 11.53 -14.95 11.82
CA LEU A 174 12.44 -13.90 11.35
C LEU A 174 12.24 -12.56 12.08
N LYS A 175 11.17 -12.43 12.85
CA LYS A 175 10.85 -11.25 13.66
C LYS A 175 10.88 -9.91 12.88
N PRO A 176 10.23 -9.77 11.70
CA PRO A 176 10.14 -8.48 11.03
C PRO A 176 9.38 -7.47 11.90
N ASP A 177 9.52 -6.16 11.60
CA ASP A 177 8.77 -5.12 12.32
C ASP A 177 7.31 -5.08 11.87
N ARG A 178 7.08 -5.35 10.57
CA ARG A 178 5.74 -5.44 9.96
C ARG A 178 5.65 -6.66 9.05
N LEU A 179 4.44 -7.22 8.98
CA LEU A 179 4.06 -8.22 7.98
C LEU A 179 2.82 -7.75 7.26
N VAL A 180 2.74 -8.02 5.98
CA VAL A 180 1.54 -7.76 5.18
C VAL A 180 1.12 -9.04 4.50
N THR A 181 -0.18 -9.37 4.60
CA THR A 181 -0.77 -10.57 4.00
C THR A 181 -1.81 -10.16 2.96
N PHE A 182 -1.38 -10.01 1.70
CA PHE A 182 -2.29 -9.63 0.63
C PHE A 182 -3.08 -10.82 0.09
N SER A 183 -4.36 -10.61 -0.18
CA SER A 183 -5.15 -11.57 -0.96
C SER A 183 -4.83 -11.43 -2.44
N TYR A 184 -4.51 -12.53 -3.12
CA TYR A 184 -4.38 -12.52 -4.57
C TYR A 184 -5.68 -12.10 -5.26
N ALA A 185 -5.63 -10.98 -5.98
CA ALA A 185 -6.74 -10.48 -6.78
C ALA A 185 -6.64 -11.02 -8.21
N HIS A 186 -7.51 -11.97 -8.57
CA HIS A 186 -7.57 -12.52 -9.93
C HIS A 186 -8.47 -11.64 -10.81
N VAL A 187 -7.86 -10.84 -11.67
CA VAL A 187 -8.52 -9.86 -12.55
C VAL A 187 -7.96 -9.94 -13.99
N PRO A 188 -8.07 -11.11 -14.66
CA PRO A 188 -7.44 -11.36 -15.94
C PRO A 188 -7.95 -10.48 -17.08
N TRP A 189 -9.12 -9.86 -16.93
CA TRP A 189 -9.64 -8.85 -17.85
C TRP A 189 -8.83 -7.54 -17.82
N ALA A 190 -8.23 -7.20 -16.66
CA ALA A 190 -7.36 -6.04 -16.52
C ALA A 190 -5.89 -6.41 -16.77
N PHE A 191 -5.46 -7.61 -16.36
CA PHE A 191 -4.08 -8.10 -16.47
C PHE A 191 -4.04 -9.46 -17.15
N PRO A 192 -3.99 -9.53 -18.50
CA PRO A 192 -4.07 -10.78 -19.26
C PRO A 192 -3.06 -11.86 -18.88
N ARG A 193 -1.88 -11.46 -18.35
CA ARG A 193 -0.86 -12.41 -17.87
C ARG A 193 -1.33 -13.32 -16.74
N GLN A 194 -2.33 -12.90 -15.97
CA GLN A 194 -2.91 -13.70 -14.89
C GLN A 194 -3.64 -14.96 -15.38
N LYS A 195 -4.10 -14.98 -16.65
CA LYS A 195 -4.78 -16.16 -17.25
C LYS A 195 -3.94 -17.44 -17.19
N VAL A 196 -2.62 -17.32 -17.17
CA VAL A 196 -1.72 -18.48 -17.07
C VAL A 196 -1.97 -19.26 -15.78
N LEU A 197 -2.33 -18.59 -14.69
CA LEU A 197 -2.55 -19.20 -13.38
C LEU A 197 -3.83 -20.03 -13.31
N GLU A 198 -4.82 -19.75 -14.16
CA GLU A 198 -6.08 -20.53 -14.25
C GLU A 198 -5.82 -22.00 -14.61
N LYS A 199 -4.76 -22.25 -15.41
CA LYS A 199 -4.41 -23.62 -15.85
C LYS A 199 -3.89 -24.50 -14.73
N THR A 200 -3.33 -23.90 -13.69
CA THR A 200 -2.77 -24.64 -12.54
C THR A 200 -3.82 -24.84 -11.46
N GLY A 201 -4.94 -24.09 -11.51
CA GLY A 201 -5.97 -24.02 -10.49
C GLY A 201 -5.64 -22.97 -9.44
N LEU A 202 -6.66 -22.22 -9.07
CA LEU A 202 -6.59 -21.19 -8.03
C LEU A 202 -7.41 -21.66 -6.82
N PRO A 203 -6.98 -21.38 -5.59
CA PRO A 203 -7.80 -21.63 -4.41
C PRO A 203 -9.15 -20.92 -4.50
N SER A 204 -10.18 -21.56 -3.99
CA SER A 204 -11.53 -20.99 -3.85
C SER A 204 -11.54 -19.83 -2.84
N GLY A 205 -12.65 -19.10 -2.78
CA GLY A 205 -12.86 -18.06 -1.77
C GLY A 205 -12.74 -18.61 -0.35
N ASP A 206 -13.38 -19.77 -0.07
CA ASP A 206 -13.35 -20.41 1.24
C ASP A 206 -11.95 -20.87 1.64
N GLU A 207 -11.17 -21.40 0.68
CA GLU A 207 -9.76 -21.76 0.94
C GLU A 207 -8.92 -20.53 1.26
N LYS A 208 -9.13 -19.42 0.55
CA LYS A 208 -8.47 -18.15 0.84
C LYS A 208 -8.85 -17.60 2.20
N SER A 209 -10.12 -17.69 2.60
CA SER A 209 -10.58 -17.29 3.93
C SER A 209 -9.87 -18.07 5.03
N ARG A 210 -9.81 -19.42 4.88
CA ARG A 210 -9.07 -20.26 5.84
C ARG A 210 -7.58 -19.93 5.92
N MET A 211 -6.92 -19.65 4.77
CA MET A 211 -5.50 -19.21 4.76
C MET A 211 -5.32 -17.91 5.54
N PHE A 212 -6.22 -16.94 5.36
CA PHE A 212 -6.14 -15.66 6.05
C PHE A 212 -6.41 -15.81 7.55
N GLU A 213 -7.40 -16.59 7.94
CA GLU A 213 -7.75 -16.85 9.34
C GLU A 213 -6.60 -17.55 10.08
N ALA A 214 -5.99 -18.57 9.45
CA ALA A 214 -4.83 -19.25 10.00
C ALA A 214 -3.64 -18.28 10.17
N ALA A 215 -3.35 -17.48 9.15
CA ALA A 215 -2.29 -16.47 9.22
C ALA A 215 -2.55 -15.44 10.32
N ARG A 216 -3.77 -14.90 10.42
CA ARG A 216 -4.15 -13.93 11.43
C ARG A 216 -4.01 -14.51 12.84
N LYS A 217 -4.44 -15.77 13.05
CA LYS A 217 -4.29 -16.45 14.32
C LYS A 217 -2.83 -16.55 14.74
N ILE A 218 -1.95 -17.09 13.87
CA ILE A 218 -0.52 -17.24 14.11
C ILE A 218 0.13 -15.90 14.43
N LEU A 219 -0.18 -14.85 13.66
CA LEU A 219 0.38 -13.53 13.85
C LEU A 219 -0.06 -12.89 15.18
N CYS A 220 -1.34 -13.01 15.54
CA CYS A 220 -1.84 -12.49 16.81
C CYS A 220 -1.26 -13.27 18.02
N GLU A 221 -1.12 -14.60 17.93
CA GLU A 221 -0.47 -15.43 18.95
C GLU A 221 1.02 -15.09 19.10
N ALA A 222 1.67 -14.63 18.04
CA ALA A 222 3.04 -14.12 18.05
C ALA A 222 3.16 -12.63 18.45
N ASP A 223 2.09 -12.05 19.00
CA ASP A 223 2.01 -10.68 19.54
C ASP A 223 2.08 -9.56 18.46
N TYR A 224 1.83 -9.88 17.19
CA TYR A 224 1.60 -8.87 16.16
C TYR A 224 0.17 -8.31 16.25
N GLN A 225 0.06 -6.99 16.10
CA GLN A 225 -1.22 -6.27 16.15
C GLN A 225 -1.77 -6.04 14.75
N PRO A 226 -3.03 -6.40 14.48
CA PRO A 226 -3.64 -6.17 13.19
C PRO A 226 -3.90 -4.67 12.95
N ILE A 227 -3.50 -4.19 11.79
CA ILE A 227 -3.70 -2.83 11.31
C ILE A 227 -4.50 -2.89 10.00
N GLY A 228 -5.70 -2.37 10.03
CA GLY A 228 -6.58 -2.39 8.87
C GLY A 228 -6.93 -3.82 8.42
N LEU A 229 -6.82 -4.09 7.13
CA LEU A 229 -7.29 -5.33 6.53
C LEU A 229 -6.21 -6.43 6.43
N ASP A 230 -4.95 -6.05 6.29
CA ASP A 230 -3.89 -6.91 5.77
C ASP A 230 -2.51 -6.69 6.41
N HIS A 231 -2.35 -5.65 7.25
CA HIS A 231 -1.10 -5.35 7.94
C HIS A 231 -1.09 -5.91 9.36
N PHE A 232 0.08 -6.36 9.77
CA PHE A 232 0.34 -6.82 11.13
C PHE A 232 1.67 -6.23 11.60
N VAL A 233 1.66 -5.58 12.75
CA VAL A 233 2.81 -4.83 13.24
C VAL A 233 3.14 -5.19 14.68
N ARG A 234 4.38 -5.00 15.10
CA ARG A 234 4.79 -5.13 16.50
C ARG A 234 4.15 -4.00 17.33
N LYS A 235 3.97 -4.22 18.64
CA LYS A 235 3.38 -3.22 19.55
C LYS A 235 4.18 -1.92 19.66
N ASP A 236 5.47 -1.97 19.37
CA ASP A 236 6.37 -0.80 19.37
C ASP A 236 6.40 -0.06 18.02
N ASP A 237 5.59 -0.50 17.02
CA ASP A 237 5.48 0.18 15.73
C ASP A 237 4.57 1.41 15.82
N GLU A 238 4.94 2.46 15.08
CA GLU A 238 4.19 3.72 15.03
C GLU A 238 2.75 3.57 14.51
N LEU A 239 2.48 2.57 13.63
CA LEU A 239 1.12 2.33 13.13
C LEU A 239 0.18 1.87 14.24
N TYR A 240 0.68 1.05 15.18
CA TYR A 240 -0.14 0.62 16.31
C TYR A 240 -0.41 1.78 17.26
N THR A 241 0.59 2.61 17.54
CA THR A 241 0.40 3.84 18.32
C THR A 241 -0.60 4.79 17.62
N ALA A 242 -0.49 4.95 16.30
CA ALA A 242 -1.42 5.76 15.53
C ALA A 242 -2.85 5.22 15.56
N LEU A 243 -3.04 3.89 15.49
CA LEU A 243 -4.35 3.25 15.62
C LEU A 243 -4.98 3.55 17.00
N LEU A 244 -4.20 3.40 18.07
CA LEU A 244 -4.68 3.66 19.44
C LEU A 244 -5.10 5.12 19.65
N ASN A 245 -4.42 6.05 18.97
CA ASN A 245 -4.66 7.49 19.07
C ASN A 245 -5.66 8.00 18.00
N GLY A 246 -6.25 7.14 17.16
CA GLY A 246 -7.14 7.56 16.08
C GLY A 246 -6.44 8.37 14.98
N GLN A 247 -5.14 8.21 14.83
CA GLN A 247 -4.28 8.93 13.87
C GLN A 247 -3.78 8.08 12.71
N LEU A 248 -4.35 6.88 12.57
CA LEU A 248 -4.01 6.03 11.43
C LEU A 248 -4.60 6.63 10.16
N HIS A 249 -3.81 6.64 9.11
CA HIS A 249 -4.15 7.15 7.80
C HIS A 249 -3.87 6.10 6.73
N ARG A 250 -4.53 6.19 5.58
CA ARG A 250 -4.31 5.29 4.45
C ARG A 250 -4.21 6.06 3.15
N ASN A 251 -3.23 5.68 2.34
CA ASN A 251 -3.07 6.17 0.98
C ASN A 251 -2.92 4.99 -0.01
N PHE A 252 -2.54 5.25 -1.25
CA PHE A 252 -2.35 4.20 -2.26
C PHE A 252 -1.20 3.23 -1.96
N GLN A 253 -0.28 3.58 -1.06
CA GLN A 253 0.85 2.72 -0.67
C GLN A 253 0.51 1.83 0.54
N GLY A 254 -0.57 2.12 1.26
CA GLY A 254 -0.98 1.36 2.43
C GLY A 254 -1.26 2.23 3.65
N TYR A 255 -1.16 1.64 4.85
CA TYR A 255 -1.38 2.34 6.11
C TYR A 255 -0.15 3.13 6.52
N CYS A 256 -0.37 4.33 7.00
CA CYS A 256 0.65 5.25 7.50
C CYS A 256 0.13 6.08 8.68
N THR A 257 1.00 6.87 9.29
CA THR A 257 0.63 7.79 10.36
C THR A 257 0.33 9.16 9.78
N ARG A 258 -0.72 9.84 10.28
CA ARG A 258 -1.06 11.21 9.86
C ARG A 258 -0.24 12.23 10.66
N ARG A 259 1.08 12.28 10.39
CA ARG A 259 2.00 13.23 11.04
C ARG A 259 2.03 14.62 10.38
N THR A 260 1.45 14.72 9.19
CA THR A 260 1.32 15.95 8.40
C THR A 260 -0.07 16.06 7.80
N THR A 261 -0.23 16.65 6.62
CA THR A 261 -1.54 16.84 5.97
C THR A 261 -2.20 15.56 5.45
N GLY A 262 -1.49 14.43 5.39
CA GLY A 262 -1.96 13.20 4.74
C GLY A 262 -2.00 13.26 3.20
N GLN A 263 -1.60 14.39 2.59
CA GLN A 263 -1.54 14.49 1.13
C GLN A 263 -0.33 13.73 0.58
N VAL A 264 -0.49 13.17 -0.61
CA VAL A 264 0.55 12.44 -1.33
C VAL A 264 0.85 13.14 -2.63
N TYR A 265 2.13 13.44 -2.84
CA TYR A 265 2.67 13.83 -4.14
C TYR A 265 3.40 12.63 -4.72
N ALA A 266 2.91 12.12 -5.84
CA ALA A 266 3.48 10.95 -6.49
C ALA A 266 4.22 11.34 -7.76
N PHE A 267 5.41 10.81 -7.90
CA PHE A 267 6.31 11.01 -9.05
C PHE A 267 6.47 9.71 -9.83
N GLY A 268 6.84 9.84 -11.09
CA GLY A 268 7.06 8.70 -11.97
C GLY A 268 5.80 8.26 -12.72
N VAL A 269 6.00 7.38 -13.68
CA VAL A 269 4.93 6.81 -14.50
C VAL A 269 3.87 6.14 -13.60
N THR A 270 2.58 6.36 -13.90
CA THR A 270 1.42 5.93 -13.12
C THR A 270 1.27 6.53 -11.72
N GLY A 271 2.17 7.37 -11.25
CA GLY A 271 2.07 8.00 -9.94
C GLY A 271 0.69 8.62 -9.71
N ILE A 272 0.08 8.33 -8.56
CA ILE A 272 -1.22 8.87 -8.16
C ILE A 272 -1.02 9.82 -6.99
N SER A 273 -1.19 11.11 -7.24
CA SER A 273 -1.19 12.13 -6.21
C SER A 273 -2.57 12.25 -5.58
N GLN A 274 -2.61 12.29 -4.25
CA GLN A 274 -3.81 12.48 -3.44
C GLN A 274 -3.72 13.83 -2.74
N LEU A 275 -4.43 14.81 -3.28
CA LEU A 275 -4.42 16.18 -2.77
C LEU A 275 -5.66 16.44 -1.89
N GLY A 276 -5.68 17.57 -1.21
CA GLY A 276 -6.82 17.95 -0.36
C GLY A 276 -8.15 17.93 -1.11
N THR A 277 -8.16 18.43 -2.34
CA THR A 277 -9.38 18.61 -3.16
C THR A 277 -9.35 17.87 -4.49
N ALA A 278 -8.33 17.06 -4.77
CA ALA A 278 -8.16 16.43 -6.07
C ALA A 278 -7.34 15.15 -6.00
N TYR A 279 -7.52 14.31 -7.01
CA TYR A 279 -6.58 13.25 -7.39
C TYR A 279 -5.98 13.58 -8.75
N ALA A 280 -4.71 13.27 -8.94
CA ALA A 280 -4.02 13.38 -10.22
C ALA A 280 -3.22 12.11 -10.49
N GLN A 281 -3.29 11.59 -11.70
CA GLN A 281 -2.54 10.41 -12.10
C GLN A 281 -1.69 10.71 -13.32
N ASN A 282 -0.40 10.37 -13.23
CA ASN A 282 0.53 10.42 -14.34
C ASN A 282 0.18 9.39 -15.43
N THR A 283 0.65 9.62 -16.63
CA THR A 283 0.48 8.67 -17.74
C THR A 283 1.00 7.28 -17.38
N LYS A 284 0.41 6.26 -18.02
CA LYS A 284 0.83 4.86 -17.85
C LYS A 284 1.89 4.44 -18.87
N ASP A 285 2.14 5.26 -19.90
CA ASP A 285 3.15 5.00 -20.92
C ASP A 285 4.46 5.64 -20.53
N ILE A 286 5.53 4.84 -20.51
CA ILE A 286 6.85 5.29 -20.05
C ILE A 286 7.48 6.29 -21.04
N MET A 287 7.25 6.12 -22.35
CA MET A 287 7.81 7.04 -23.33
C MET A 287 7.09 8.37 -23.31
N GLU A 288 5.76 8.37 -23.24
CA GLU A 288 4.96 9.58 -23.06
C GLU A 288 5.36 10.32 -21.77
N TYR A 289 5.62 9.59 -20.67
CA TYR A 289 6.10 10.18 -19.43
C TYR A 289 7.43 10.92 -19.62
N ILE A 290 8.41 10.23 -20.21
CA ILE A 290 9.74 10.80 -20.45
C ILE A 290 9.66 12.04 -21.34
N GLU A 291 8.97 11.93 -22.48
CA GLU A 291 8.86 13.03 -23.47
C GLU A 291 8.17 14.27 -22.90
N LYS A 292 7.07 14.09 -22.14
CA LYS A 292 6.40 15.22 -21.48
C LYS A 292 7.30 15.93 -20.50
N VAL A 293 7.99 15.16 -19.63
CA VAL A 293 8.87 15.75 -18.61
C VAL A 293 10.09 16.40 -19.25
N GLU A 294 10.69 15.79 -20.27
CA GLU A 294 11.78 16.42 -21.06
C GLU A 294 11.34 17.72 -21.72
N ALA A 295 10.09 17.85 -22.12
CA ALA A 295 9.52 19.07 -22.64
C ALA A 295 9.13 20.12 -21.56
N GLY A 296 9.33 19.82 -20.26
CA GLY A 296 8.95 20.70 -19.16
C GLY A 296 7.45 20.68 -18.83
N ILE A 297 6.75 19.62 -19.22
CA ILE A 297 5.31 19.44 -19.02
C ILE A 297 5.10 18.37 -17.96
N LEU A 298 4.23 18.63 -16.96
CA LEU A 298 3.84 17.62 -15.98
C LEU A 298 3.14 16.43 -16.69
N PRO A 299 3.51 15.18 -16.37
CA PRO A 299 3.06 14.00 -17.08
C PRO A 299 1.64 13.55 -16.69
N VAL A 300 0.84 14.43 -16.09
CA VAL A 300 -0.52 14.14 -15.66
C VAL A 300 -1.40 13.80 -16.86
N ALA A 301 -2.04 12.63 -16.82
CA ALA A 301 -2.97 12.15 -17.85
C ALA A 301 -4.42 12.12 -17.39
N LYS A 302 -4.66 12.04 -16.07
CA LYS A 302 -6.00 12.03 -15.48
C LYS A 302 -6.01 12.89 -14.23
N GLY A 303 -7.12 13.61 -14.05
CA GLY A 303 -7.41 14.36 -12.83
C GLY A 303 -8.86 14.18 -12.42
N TYR A 304 -9.12 14.27 -11.13
CA TYR A 304 -10.46 14.29 -10.57
C TYR A 304 -10.54 15.35 -9.47
N LEU A 305 -11.40 16.32 -9.64
CA LEU A 305 -11.67 17.36 -8.64
C LEU A 305 -12.82 16.88 -7.75
N LEU A 306 -12.57 16.84 -6.45
CA LEU A 306 -13.56 16.44 -5.46
C LEU A 306 -14.50 17.60 -5.15
N SER A 307 -15.81 17.36 -5.24
CA SER A 307 -16.82 18.25 -4.65
C SER A 307 -16.65 18.33 -3.13
N ARG A 308 -17.28 19.31 -2.49
CA ARG A 308 -17.23 19.42 -1.03
C ARG A 308 -17.84 18.19 -0.34
N GLU A 309 -18.92 17.63 -0.88
CA GLU A 309 -19.52 16.40 -0.36
C GLU A 309 -18.58 15.20 -0.48
N GLU A 310 -17.90 15.02 -1.60
CA GLU A 310 -16.93 13.93 -1.79
C GLU A 310 -15.72 14.06 -0.85
N GLN A 311 -15.27 15.29 -0.59
CA GLN A 311 -14.22 15.54 0.41
C GLN A 311 -14.66 15.08 1.81
N ILE A 312 -15.89 15.43 2.22
CA ILE A 312 -16.46 15.03 3.50
C ILE A 312 -16.61 13.50 3.57
N THR A 313 -17.17 12.90 2.51
CA THR A 313 -17.35 11.44 2.42
C THR A 313 -16.03 10.71 2.52
N ARG A 314 -14.99 11.20 1.84
CA ARG A 314 -13.63 10.64 1.92
C ARG A 314 -13.10 10.61 3.35
N GLU A 315 -13.20 11.72 4.09
CA GLU A 315 -12.71 11.77 5.47
C GLU A 315 -13.51 10.84 6.40
N ALA A 316 -14.83 10.73 6.20
CA ALA A 316 -15.66 9.80 6.97
C ALA A 316 -15.28 8.32 6.68
N ILE A 317 -15.15 7.96 5.41
CA ILE A 317 -14.72 6.61 4.98
C ILE A 317 -13.31 6.30 5.50
N GLU A 318 -12.39 7.26 5.41
CA GLU A 318 -11.03 7.09 5.90
C GLU A 318 -10.99 6.87 7.40
N MET A 319 -11.74 7.67 8.18
CA MET A 319 -11.86 7.50 9.62
C MET A 319 -12.34 6.07 9.98
N LEU A 320 -13.38 5.57 9.30
CA LEU A 320 -13.88 4.21 9.52
C LEU A 320 -12.86 3.14 9.12
N MET A 321 -12.30 3.25 7.91
CA MET A 321 -11.37 2.26 7.36
C MET A 321 -10.06 2.16 8.14
N CYS A 322 -9.59 3.27 8.72
CA CYS A 322 -8.33 3.32 9.43
C CYS A 322 -8.49 3.07 10.93
N ASN A 323 -9.54 3.66 11.55
CA ASN A 323 -9.68 3.68 12.99
C ASN A 323 -10.89 2.87 13.50
N TYR A 324 -11.59 2.16 12.60
CA TYR A 324 -12.73 1.28 12.88
C TYR A 324 -13.91 1.99 13.57
N ARG A 325 -13.95 3.30 13.48
CA ARG A 325 -15.05 4.12 14.02
C ARG A 325 -15.24 5.39 13.23
N ILE A 326 -16.44 5.92 13.25
CA ILE A 326 -16.72 7.32 12.92
C ILE A 326 -17.34 7.93 14.19
N ASP A 327 -16.78 9.01 14.67
CA ASP A 327 -17.39 9.91 15.65
C ASP A 327 -17.82 11.17 14.90
N TRP A 328 -19.13 11.41 14.82
CA TRP A 328 -19.67 12.52 14.03
C TRP A 328 -19.32 13.89 14.61
N ASN A 329 -19.11 13.99 15.92
CA ASN A 329 -18.73 15.24 16.57
C ASN A 329 -17.23 15.51 16.32
N GLU A 330 -16.36 14.52 16.48
CA GLU A 330 -14.94 14.63 16.17
C GLU A 330 -14.73 15.04 14.70
N LEU A 331 -15.45 14.38 13.78
CA LEU A 331 -15.37 14.70 12.36
C LEU A 331 -15.95 16.09 12.05
N SER A 332 -17.00 16.52 12.76
CA SER A 332 -17.58 17.86 12.65
C SER A 332 -16.58 18.95 13.04
N GLU A 333 -15.86 18.76 14.12
CA GLU A 333 -14.80 19.68 14.55
C GLU A 333 -13.65 19.72 13.55
N GLN A 334 -13.17 18.56 13.12
CA GLN A 334 -12.07 18.42 12.16
C GLN A 334 -12.37 19.12 10.83
N LEU A 335 -13.58 18.97 10.31
CA LEU A 335 -14.00 19.51 9.01
C LEU A 335 -14.60 20.92 9.10
N SER A 336 -14.89 21.41 10.31
CA SER A 336 -15.67 22.62 10.54
C SER A 336 -17.02 22.59 9.80
N VAL A 337 -17.71 21.44 9.84
CA VAL A 337 -19.00 21.18 9.19
C VAL A 337 -19.95 20.52 10.20
N PRO A 338 -21.22 20.95 10.34
CA PRO A 338 -22.15 20.31 11.27
C PRO A 338 -22.32 18.80 11.01
N ALA A 339 -22.40 17.99 12.06
CA ALA A 339 -22.54 16.54 11.97
C ALA A 339 -23.71 16.10 11.07
N ARG A 340 -24.85 16.81 11.13
CA ARG A 340 -25.99 16.58 10.21
C ARG A 340 -25.60 16.73 8.74
N SER A 341 -24.79 17.72 8.41
CA SER A 341 -24.35 17.95 7.02
C SER A 341 -23.35 16.88 6.58
N ILE A 342 -22.55 16.34 7.50
CA ILE A 342 -21.65 15.21 7.20
C ILE A 342 -22.47 13.97 6.88
N LYS A 343 -23.47 13.63 7.70
CA LYS A 343 -24.39 12.51 7.43
C LYS A 343 -25.12 12.66 6.09
N GLN A 344 -25.51 13.89 5.72
CA GLN A 344 -26.14 14.18 4.42
C GLN A 344 -25.18 14.06 3.22
N ALA A 345 -23.90 14.41 3.40
CA ALA A 345 -22.88 14.29 2.38
C ALA A 345 -22.57 12.81 2.06
N THR A 346 -22.51 11.96 3.07
CA THR A 346 -22.38 10.51 2.94
C THR A 346 -23.71 9.88 2.52
N ALA A 347 -23.69 8.60 2.17
CA ALA A 347 -24.90 7.79 1.96
C ALA A 347 -25.41 7.18 3.28
N TYR A 348 -25.35 7.92 4.39
CA TYR A 348 -25.77 7.46 5.71
C TYR A 348 -27.23 6.99 5.69
N ASP A 349 -27.45 5.72 6.03
CA ASP A 349 -28.76 5.08 6.11
C ASP A 349 -28.84 4.18 7.35
N GLU A 350 -29.71 4.52 8.28
CA GLU A 350 -29.89 3.74 9.52
C GLU A 350 -30.46 2.34 9.26
N ALA A 351 -31.26 2.15 8.21
CA ALA A 351 -31.79 0.83 7.89
C ALA A 351 -30.65 -0.11 7.46
N CYS A 352 -29.76 0.35 6.59
CA CYS A 352 -28.59 -0.40 6.19
C CYS A 352 -27.64 -0.68 7.37
N LEU A 353 -27.44 0.30 8.27
CA LEU A 353 -26.60 0.11 9.47
C LEU A 353 -27.20 -0.88 10.45
N ARG A 354 -28.56 -0.98 10.56
CA ARG A 354 -29.22 -2.00 11.38
C ARG A 354 -28.98 -3.41 10.85
N GLU A 355 -28.99 -3.62 9.54
CA GLU A 355 -28.65 -4.93 8.95
C GLU A 355 -27.23 -5.35 9.37
N PHE A 356 -26.24 -4.46 9.26
CA PHE A 356 -24.89 -4.74 9.75
C PHE A 356 -24.80 -4.96 11.27
N ALA A 357 -25.65 -4.29 12.05
CA ALA A 357 -25.69 -4.48 13.50
C ALA A 357 -26.34 -5.82 13.89
N GLU A 358 -27.40 -6.24 13.19
CA GLU A 358 -28.03 -7.56 13.34
C GLU A 358 -27.06 -8.70 13.02
N ASP A 359 -26.18 -8.49 12.01
CA ASP A 359 -25.08 -9.39 11.68
C ASP A 359 -23.91 -9.32 12.69
N GLY A 360 -23.97 -8.46 13.71
CA GLY A 360 -22.94 -8.29 14.74
C GLY A 360 -21.66 -7.59 14.25
N LEU A 361 -21.73 -6.87 13.13
CA LEU A 361 -20.55 -6.23 12.51
C LEU A 361 -20.30 -4.81 13.01
N VAL A 362 -21.34 -4.09 13.40
CA VAL A 362 -21.26 -2.72 13.88
C VAL A 362 -22.12 -2.49 15.12
N GLU A 363 -21.71 -1.52 15.91
CA GLU A 363 -22.51 -0.83 16.90
C GLU A 363 -22.67 0.62 16.45
N PHE A 364 -23.87 1.18 16.51
CA PHE A 364 -24.08 2.58 16.14
C PHE A 364 -25.16 3.25 16.95
N ASP A 365 -25.02 4.55 17.10
CA ASP A 365 -25.98 5.45 17.71
C ASP A 365 -26.03 6.79 16.95
N GLU A 366 -26.68 7.80 17.53
CA GLU A 366 -26.76 9.13 16.94
C GLU A 366 -25.40 9.84 16.79
N ASN A 367 -24.38 9.45 17.58
CA ASN A 367 -23.09 10.11 17.66
C ASN A 367 -21.98 9.37 16.92
N GLN A 368 -22.08 8.03 16.76
CA GLN A 368 -20.98 7.24 16.24
C GLN A 368 -21.42 5.98 15.47
N ILE A 369 -20.50 5.47 14.66
CA ILE A 369 -20.49 4.12 14.12
C ILE A 369 -19.18 3.47 14.61
N ARG A 370 -19.23 2.27 15.16
CA ARG A 370 -18.06 1.52 15.63
C ARG A 370 -18.11 0.09 15.07
N MET A 371 -17.01 -0.36 14.49
CA MET A 371 -16.86 -1.76 14.10
C MET A 371 -16.67 -2.64 15.34
N THR A 372 -17.38 -3.75 15.41
CA THR A 372 -17.09 -4.81 16.40
C THR A 372 -15.73 -5.48 16.08
N PRO A 373 -15.11 -6.21 17.01
CA PRO A 373 -13.89 -6.96 16.70
C PRO A 373 -14.04 -7.90 15.49
N GLU A 374 -15.18 -8.56 15.36
CA GLU A 374 -15.56 -9.47 14.27
C GLU A 374 -15.85 -8.69 12.99
N GLY A 375 -16.50 -7.55 13.10
CA GLY A 375 -16.85 -6.66 12.00
C GLY A 375 -15.66 -5.99 11.33
N ARG A 376 -14.50 -5.88 12.00
CA ARG A 376 -13.31 -5.23 11.42
C ARG A 376 -12.87 -5.80 10.09
N LEU A 377 -13.07 -7.09 9.86
CA LEU A 377 -12.78 -7.74 8.58
C LEU A 377 -13.71 -7.28 7.45
N PHE A 378 -14.90 -6.79 7.81
CA PHE A 378 -15.94 -6.32 6.91
C PHE A 378 -16.01 -4.78 6.84
N VAL A 379 -15.04 -4.07 7.43
CA VAL A 379 -15.04 -2.59 7.46
C VAL A 379 -15.19 -1.97 6.08
N ARG A 380 -14.67 -2.62 5.04
CA ARG A 380 -14.82 -2.18 3.64
C ARG A 380 -16.27 -2.21 3.17
N ASN A 381 -17.06 -3.18 3.60
CA ASN A 381 -18.48 -3.30 3.24
C ASN A 381 -19.28 -2.17 3.87
N VAL A 382 -19.06 -1.90 5.16
CA VAL A 382 -19.69 -0.78 5.87
C VAL A 382 -19.24 0.57 5.30
N ALA A 383 -17.95 0.74 4.99
CA ALA A 383 -17.44 1.95 4.36
C ALA A 383 -18.05 2.19 2.97
N ALA A 384 -18.23 1.13 2.18
CA ALA A 384 -18.86 1.22 0.87
C ALA A 384 -20.34 1.64 0.94
N SER A 385 -21.07 1.27 1.99
CA SER A 385 -22.47 1.69 2.18
C SER A 385 -22.61 3.19 2.46
N LEU A 386 -21.53 3.85 2.89
CA LEU A 386 -21.48 5.30 3.12
C LEU A 386 -21.10 6.11 1.86
N ASP A 387 -20.72 5.46 0.77
CA ASP A 387 -20.27 6.12 -0.46
C ASP A 387 -21.37 6.15 -1.52
N LYS A 388 -21.90 7.34 -1.81
CA LYS A 388 -22.90 7.55 -2.86
C LYS A 388 -22.45 7.04 -4.24
N LEU A 389 -21.15 7.04 -4.53
CA LEU A 389 -20.58 6.54 -5.78
C LEU A 389 -20.57 5.01 -5.88
N MET A 390 -20.69 4.32 -4.76
CA MET A 390 -20.76 2.86 -4.70
C MET A 390 -22.19 2.34 -4.80
N LEU A 391 -23.19 3.15 -4.46
CA LEU A 391 -24.59 2.80 -4.54
C LEU A 391 -25.00 2.59 -5.99
N GLY A 392 -25.55 1.40 -6.31
CA GLY A 392 -26.05 1.07 -7.65
C GLY A 392 -24.98 0.95 -8.73
N THR A 393 -23.71 0.86 -8.39
CA THR A 393 -22.63 0.68 -9.37
C THR A 393 -22.66 -0.74 -9.97
N ASN A 394 -22.60 -0.83 -11.31
CA ASN A 394 -22.43 -2.09 -12.04
C ASN A 394 -20.94 -2.45 -12.27
N LYS A 395 -20.01 -1.75 -11.65
CA LYS A 395 -18.58 -2.02 -11.82
C LYS A 395 -18.20 -3.31 -11.14
N SER A 396 -17.49 -4.18 -11.85
CA SER A 396 -16.86 -5.38 -11.29
C SER A 396 -15.60 -4.98 -10.52
N PHE A 397 -15.52 -5.42 -9.28
CA PHE A 397 -14.32 -5.29 -8.46
C PHE A 397 -13.72 -6.68 -8.22
N SER A 398 -12.43 -6.73 -7.86
CA SER A 398 -11.87 -7.97 -7.33
C SER A 398 -12.67 -8.38 -6.09
N LYS A 399 -12.99 -9.66 -5.98
CA LYS A 399 -13.61 -10.18 -4.75
C LYS A 399 -12.51 -10.29 -3.68
N PRO A 400 -12.49 -9.45 -2.66
CA PRO A 400 -11.68 -9.70 -1.47
C PRO A 400 -12.20 -10.96 -0.79
N VAL A 401 -11.41 -11.52 0.08
CA VAL A 401 -11.87 -12.59 0.98
C VAL A 401 -12.74 -11.95 2.01
#